data_aa1caf8eef08c1e1a4574edd8d2e9f5d
#
_entry.id   aa1caf8eef08c1e1a4574edd8d2e9f5d
#
_cell.length_a   1.000
_cell.length_b   1.000
_cell.length_c   1.000
_cell.angle_alpha   90.00
_cell.angle_beta   90.00
_cell.angle_gamma   90.00
#
_symmetry.space_group_name_H-M   'P 1'
#
loop_
_entity.id
_entity.type
_entity.pdbx_description
1 polymer ?
#
loop_
_entity_poly.entity_id
_entity_poly.type
_entity_poly.pdbx_seq_one_letter_code
_entity_poly.pdbx_strand_id
1 'polypeptide(L)'
;MVEMNFERNNMKKLATLLLISTFALGGCTSIQRALRGDDYVDSKIAAEESSKAATQAEKDLKDALTNENANFPQLSKEVAEDEAEAILHTSQGDIRIKLFPKLAPLAVENFLTHAKEGYYNGVTFHRVIDGFMIQGGDPKGNGTGGQSIWHGKDNTKDTGTGFKNEISPYLYNIRGSLSMANTGQPNSNGSQFFINQSTTDYSSKLPTSSYPKKIIE
;
A
#
# COMPACT_ATOMS: atom_id res chain seq x y z
N MET A 1 -18.26 -15.22 -6.75
CA MET A 1 -18.91 -14.06 -6.11
C MET A 1 -18.08 -13.76 -4.89
N VAL A 2 -17.58 -12.55 -4.76
CA VAL A 2 -16.78 -12.13 -3.60
C VAL A 2 -17.68 -11.24 -2.75
N GLU A 3 -17.95 -11.63 -1.53
CA GLU A 3 -18.55 -10.76 -0.52
C GLU A 3 -17.52 -10.50 0.57
N MET A 4 -17.38 -9.24 0.97
CA MET A 4 -16.46 -8.88 2.05
C MET A 4 -17.26 -8.46 3.27
N ASN A 5 -17.12 -9.18 4.36
CA ASN A 5 -17.56 -8.76 5.68
C ASN A 5 -16.37 -8.24 6.48
N PHE A 6 -16.57 -7.13 7.14
CA PHE A 6 -15.57 -6.46 7.94
C PHE A 6 -15.89 -6.57 9.43
N GLU A 7 -15.06 -7.25 10.19
CA GLU A 7 -15.21 -7.25 11.66
C GLU A 7 -14.60 -5.99 12.27
N ARG A 8 -15.43 -5.28 13.04
CA ARG A 8 -15.26 -3.89 13.48
C ARG A 8 -14.37 -3.67 14.72
N ASN A 9 -13.62 -4.67 15.19
CA ASN A 9 -13.08 -4.64 16.56
C ASN A 9 -11.87 -3.74 16.83
N ASN A 10 -11.12 -3.23 15.84
CA ASN A 10 -9.89 -2.48 16.09
C ASN A 10 -9.82 -1.05 15.52
N MET A 11 -10.89 -0.52 14.91
CA MET A 11 -10.83 0.79 14.23
C MET A 11 -10.94 2.05 15.11
N LYS A 12 -11.31 1.94 16.37
CA LYS A 12 -11.49 3.14 17.22
C LYS A 12 -10.19 3.83 17.64
N LYS A 13 -9.03 3.15 17.47
CA LYS A 13 -7.72 3.69 17.86
C LYS A 13 -6.89 4.29 16.71
N LEU A 14 -7.24 4.04 15.45
CA LEU A 14 -6.47 4.52 14.30
C LEU A 14 -6.70 6.01 13.95
N ALA A 15 -7.78 6.60 14.44
CA ALA A 15 -8.13 8.00 14.11
C ALA A 15 -7.33 9.06 14.87
N THR A 16 -6.51 8.69 15.86
CA THR A 16 -5.87 9.65 16.78
C THR A 16 -4.38 9.87 16.53
N LEU A 17 -3.74 9.19 15.58
CA LEU A 17 -2.28 9.28 15.40
C LEU A 17 -1.80 10.18 14.26
N LEU A 18 -2.67 10.88 13.56
CA LEU A 18 -2.30 11.70 12.39
C LEU A 18 -2.17 13.22 12.67
N LEU A 19 -2.12 13.65 13.93
CA LEU A 19 -2.22 15.08 14.29
C LEU A 19 -1.09 15.63 15.15
N ILE A 20 0.11 15.07 15.13
CA ILE A 20 1.24 15.70 15.87
C ILE A 20 2.50 15.73 14.99
N SER A 21 2.60 16.69 14.06
CA SER A 21 3.91 17.15 13.55
C SER A 21 3.90 18.54 12.87
N THR A 22 2.93 19.43 13.14
CA THR A 22 2.82 20.71 12.42
C THR A 22 3.19 21.97 13.24
N PHE A 23 3.82 21.87 14.40
CA PHE A 23 3.98 23.05 15.27
C PHE A 23 5.37 23.71 15.33
N ALA A 24 6.38 23.22 14.60
CA ALA A 24 7.74 23.80 14.68
C ALA A 24 8.15 24.72 13.50
N LEU A 25 7.34 24.87 12.46
CA LEU A 25 7.69 25.65 11.25
C LEU A 25 6.86 26.92 11.05
N GLY A 26 5.93 27.24 11.95
CA GLY A 26 4.91 28.28 11.72
C GLY A 26 5.43 29.73 11.65
N GLY A 27 6.61 30.04 12.19
CA GLY A 27 7.11 31.42 12.27
C GLY A 27 7.86 31.92 11.03
N CYS A 28 8.61 31.04 10.36
CA CYS A 28 9.40 31.42 9.17
C CYS A 28 8.61 31.34 7.86
N THR A 29 7.64 30.45 7.78
CA THR A 29 6.85 30.24 6.55
C THR A 29 5.91 31.39 6.23
N SER A 30 5.29 32.02 7.24
CA SER A 30 4.39 33.16 7.02
C SER A 30 5.12 34.39 6.49
N ILE A 31 6.34 34.66 6.95
CA ILE A 31 7.17 35.75 6.44
C ILE A 31 7.64 35.43 5.02
N GLN A 32 8.02 34.20 4.74
CA GLN A 32 8.44 33.80 3.39
C GLN A 32 7.26 33.81 2.40
N ARG A 33 6.04 33.44 2.81
CA ARG A 33 4.84 33.57 1.99
C ARG A 33 4.55 35.02 1.60
N ALA A 34 4.69 35.96 2.55
CA ALA A 34 4.50 37.39 2.30
C ALA A 34 5.55 38.01 1.37
N LEU A 35 6.79 37.47 1.37
CA LEU A 35 7.90 38.01 0.59
C LEU A 35 8.07 37.36 -0.79
N ARG A 36 7.74 36.10 -0.96
CA ARG A 36 8.06 35.29 -2.14
C ARG A 36 6.86 34.59 -2.78
N GLY A 37 5.68 34.72 -2.19
CA GLY A 37 4.45 34.09 -2.64
C GLY A 37 4.25 32.64 -2.13
N ASP A 38 3.01 32.20 -2.20
CA ASP A 38 2.60 30.88 -1.69
C ASP A 38 3.25 29.74 -2.48
N ASP A 39 3.25 29.82 -3.81
CA ASP A 39 3.82 28.79 -4.68
C ASP A 39 5.30 28.51 -4.41
N TYR A 40 6.08 29.54 -4.08
CA TYR A 40 7.49 29.36 -3.72
C TYR A 40 7.66 28.63 -2.40
N VAL A 41 6.85 28.97 -1.40
CA VAL A 41 6.91 28.35 -0.07
C VAL A 41 6.45 26.91 -0.16
N ASP A 42 5.35 26.65 -0.87
CA ASP A 42 4.79 25.31 -1.04
C ASP A 42 5.76 24.39 -1.83
N SER A 43 6.42 24.92 -2.86
CA SER A 43 7.45 24.17 -3.59
C SER A 43 8.67 23.84 -2.72
N LYS A 44 9.08 24.75 -1.83
CA LYS A 44 10.16 24.49 -0.87
C LYS A 44 9.78 23.44 0.17
N ILE A 45 8.58 23.53 0.72
CA ILE A 45 8.06 22.55 1.68
C ILE A 45 8.01 21.16 1.01
N ALA A 46 7.44 21.06 -0.18
CA ALA A 46 7.38 19.81 -0.93
C ALA A 46 8.77 19.23 -1.23
N ALA A 47 9.76 20.08 -1.57
CA ALA A 47 11.14 19.65 -1.78
C ALA A 47 11.81 19.13 -0.50
N GLU A 48 11.58 19.81 0.65
CA GLU A 48 12.11 19.37 1.94
C GLU A 48 11.46 18.05 2.40
N GLU A 49 10.14 17.90 2.24
CA GLU A 49 9.42 16.66 2.55
C GLU A 49 9.89 15.51 1.66
N SER A 50 10.07 15.75 0.37
CA SER A 50 10.61 14.77 -0.57
C SER A 50 12.04 14.35 -0.19
N SER A 51 12.90 15.29 0.20
CA SER A 51 14.26 15.01 0.66
C SER A 51 14.27 14.19 1.96
N LYS A 52 13.41 14.55 2.93
CA LYS A 52 13.27 13.78 4.18
C LYS A 52 12.75 12.37 3.92
N ALA A 53 11.76 12.23 3.04
CA ALA A 53 11.21 10.93 2.66
C ALA A 53 12.27 10.05 1.97
N ALA A 54 13.07 10.61 1.06
CA ALA A 54 14.16 9.90 0.41
C ALA A 54 15.23 9.44 1.41
N THR A 55 15.63 10.31 2.36
CA THR A 55 16.57 9.96 3.42
C THR A 55 16.04 8.87 4.35
N GLN A 56 14.74 8.91 4.66
CA GLN A 56 14.11 7.86 5.47
C GLN A 56 14.05 6.54 4.72
N ALA A 57 13.65 6.56 3.44
CA ALA A 57 13.61 5.36 2.61
C ALA A 57 14.99 4.68 2.48
N GLU A 58 16.08 5.46 2.38
CA GLU A 58 17.45 4.94 2.36
C GLU A 58 17.83 4.27 3.68
N LYS A 59 17.45 4.87 4.83
CA LYS A 59 17.66 4.28 6.15
C LYS A 59 16.88 2.98 6.33
N ASP A 60 15.61 2.98 5.92
CA ASP A 60 14.74 1.81 6.02
C ASP A 60 15.27 0.67 5.14
N LEU A 61 15.73 0.96 3.92
CA LEU A 61 16.34 -0.01 3.04
C LEU A 61 17.62 -0.59 3.67
N LYS A 62 18.48 0.25 4.21
CA LYS A 62 19.69 -0.19 4.89
C LYS A 62 19.36 -1.07 6.08
N ASP A 63 18.39 -0.68 6.92
CA ASP A 63 17.96 -1.48 8.06
C ASP A 63 17.42 -2.84 7.60
N ALA A 64 16.52 -2.86 6.62
CA ALA A 64 15.97 -4.10 6.09
C ALA A 64 17.05 -5.07 5.57
N LEU A 65 18.12 -4.54 4.95
CA LEU A 65 19.18 -5.35 4.36
C LEU A 65 20.23 -5.83 5.38
N THR A 66 20.50 -5.04 6.43
CA THR A 66 21.67 -5.27 7.31
C THR A 66 21.31 -5.61 8.75
N ASN A 67 20.10 -5.33 9.20
CA ASN A 67 19.64 -5.62 10.53
C ASN A 67 19.05 -7.04 10.62
N GLU A 68 19.78 -7.97 11.24
CA GLU A 68 19.31 -9.35 11.44
C GLU A 68 18.01 -9.43 12.25
N ASN A 69 17.70 -8.40 13.05
CA ASN A 69 16.46 -8.28 13.82
C ASN A 69 15.37 -7.48 13.11
N ALA A 70 15.58 -7.07 11.86
CA ALA A 70 14.56 -6.35 11.09
C ALA A 70 13.23 -7.14 11.09
N ASN A 71 12.14 -6.43 11.34
CA ASN A 71 10.82 -7.02 11.38
C ASN A 71 10.20 -6.99 9.97
N PHE A 72 9.91 -8.18 9.45
CA PHE A 72 9.14 -8.37 8.21
C PHE A 72 7.74 -8.84 8.59
N PRO A 73 6.78 -7.93 8.77
CA PRO A 73 5.49 -8.26 9.36
C PRO A 73 4.70 -9.30 8.55
N GLN A 74 4.93 -9.36 7.24
CA GLN A 74 4.32 -10.36 6.36
C GLN A 74 4.73 -11.80 6.65
N LEU A 75 5.83 -12.05 7.37
CA LEU A 75 6.27 -13.40 7.74
C LEU A 75 5.57 -13.92 8.99
N SER A 76 4.93 -13.05 9.79
CA SER A 76 4.11 -13.44 10.93
C SER A 76 2.68 -13.77 10.49
N LYS A 77 2.09 -14.79 11.09
CA LYS A 77 0.66 -15.12 10.91
C LYS A 77 -0.25 -14.32 11.85
N GLU A 78 0.30 -13.74 12.91
CA GLU A 78 -0.46 -12.96 13.87
C GLU A 78 -0.68 -11.54 13.35
N VAL A 79 -1.84 -10.97 13.67
CA VAL A 79 -2.19 -9.58 13.33
C VAL A 79 -1.84 -8.69 14.52
N ALA A 80 -0.90 -7.77 14.34
CA ALA A 80 -0.48 -6.84 15.38
C ALA A 80 -1.49 -5.70 15.56
N GLU A 81 -1.36 -4.91 16.66
CA GLU A 81 -2.30 -3.80 16.95
C GLU A 81 -2.36 -2.71 15.86
N ASP A 82 -1.27 -2.54 15.11
CA ASP A 82 -1.14 -1.54 14.05
C ASP A 82 -1.36 -2.11 12.64
N GLU A 83 -1.78 -3.35 12.56
CA GLU A 83 -2.17 -4.04 11.34
C GLU A 83 -3.69 -4.13 11.24
N ALA A 84 -4.19 -4.46 10.05
CA ALA A 84 -5.60 -4.68 9.82
C ALA A 84 -5.84 -6.05 9.19
N GLU A 85 -7.06 -6.57 9.31
CA GLU A 85 -7.46 -7.82 8.71
C GLU A 85 -8.72 -7.61 7.85
N ALA A 86 -8.77 -8.33 6.72
CA ALA A 86 -9.94 -8.44 5.86
C ALA A 86 -10.16 -9.90 5.49
N ILE A 87 -11.42 -10.27 5.23
CA ILE A 87 -11.80 -11.60 4.76
C ILE A 87 -12.47 -11.43 3.39
N LEU A 88 -11.93 -12.08 2.37
CA LEU A 88 -12.57 -12.26 1.08
C LEU A 88 -13.40 -13.55 1.11
N HIS A 89 -14.72 -13.43 1.11
CA HIS A 89 -15.62 -14.57 0.92
C HIS A 89 -15.71 -14.90 -0.56
N THR A 90 -15.18 -16.04 -0.96
CA THR A 90 -15.20 -16.46 -2.36
C THR A 90 -16.08 -17.72 -2.55
N SER A 91 -16.47 -18.01 -3.79
CA SER A 91 -17.16 -19.25 -4.12
C SER A 91 -16.35 -20.53 -3.84
N GLN A 92 -15.05 -20.39 -3.56
CA GLN A 92 -14.14 -21.52 -3.25
C GLN A 92 -13.67 -21.49 -1.78
N GLY A 93 -14.25 -20.62 -0.95
CA GLY A 93 -13.92 -20.46 0.46
C GLY A 93 -13.32 -19.11 0.79
N ASP A 94 -13.04 -18.92 2.07
CA ASP A 94 -12.57 -17.65 2.61
C ASP A 94 -11.05 -17.50 2.44
N ILE A 95 -10.64 -16.28 2.08
CA ILE A 95 -9.24 -15.86 2.07
C ILE A 95 -9.06 -14.78 3.13
N ARG A 96 -8.30 -15.08 4.17
CA ARG A 96 -7.93 -14.11 5.21
C ARG A 96 -6.72 -13.33 4.77
N ILE A 97 -6.79 -12.01 4.88
CA ILE A 97 -5.77 -11.08 4.41
C ILE A 97 -5.34 -10.18 5.56
N LYS A 98 -4.05 -10.16 5.83
CA LYS A 98 -3.43 -9.22 6.74
C LYS A 98 -2.93 -8.00 5.95
N LEU A 99 -3.22 -6.80 6.44
CA LEU A 99 -2.92 -5.53 5.80
C LEU A 99 -2.02 -4.68 6.68
N PHE A 100 -1.17 -3.86 6.05
CA PHE A 100 -0.09 -3.11 6.70
C PHE A 100 -0.28 -1.58 6.53
N PRO A 101 -1.19 -0.94 7.30
CA PRO A 101 -1.53 0.49 7.12
C PRO A 101 -0.35 1.44 7.29
N LYS A 102 0.65 1.08 8.11
CA LYS A 102 1.85 1.90 8.30
C LYS A 102 2.84 1.84 7.13
N LEU A 103 2.86 0.73 6.40
CA LEU A 103 3.80 0.50 5.32
C LEU A 103 3.21 0.82 3.94
N ALA A 104 1.87 0.74 3.80
CA ALA A 104 1.15 1.03 2.58
C ALA A 104 -0.20 1.73 2.90
N PRO A 105 -0.17 2.95 3.46
CA PRO A 105 -1.37 3.63 3.95
C PRO A 105 -2.43 3.89 2.87
N LEU A 106 -2.04 4.35 1.69
CA LEU A 106 -2.98 4.63 0.61
C LEU A 106 -3.60 3.34 0.05
N ALA A 107 -2.77 2.32 -0.20
CA ALA A 107 -3.26 1.05 -0.71
C ALA A 107 -4.24 0.40 0.26
N VAL A 108 -3.95 0.41 1.56
CA VAL A 108 -4.83 -0.14 2.59
C VAL A 108 -6.11 0.69 2.75
N GLU A 109 -6.02 2.03 2.78
CA GLU A 109 -7.19 2.91 2.84
C GLU A 109 -8.11 2.67 1.63
N ASN A 110 -7.54 2.62 0.43
CA ASN A 110 -8.28 2.38 -0.81
C ASN A 110 -8.99 1.02 -0.79
N PHE A 111 -8.25 -0.04 -0.47
CA PHE A 111 -8.77 -1.41 -0.42
C PHE A 111 -9.90 -1.56 0.61
N LEU A 112 -9.69 -1.09 1.85
CA LEU A 112 -10.68 -1.21 2.92
C LEU A 112 -11.92 -0.34 2.69
N THR A 113 -11.77 0.83 2.08
CA THR A 113 -12.90 1.70 1.75
C THR A 113 -13.75 1.06 0.66
N HIS A 114 -13.14 0.57 -0.41
CA HIS A 114 -13.86 -0.19 -1.45
C HIS A 114 -14.56 -1.42 -0.88
N ALA A 115 -13.91 -2.15 0.03
CA ALA A 115 -14.52 -3.29 0.70
C ALA A 115 -15.76 -2.90 1.51
N LYS A 116 -15.67 -1.81 2.30
CA LYS A 116 -16.78 -1.30 3.12
C LYS A 116 -17.96 -0.81 2.29
N GLU A 117 -17.69 -0.21 1.14
CA GLU A 117 -18.69 0.29 0.20
C GLU A 117 -19.32 -0.84 -0.64
N GLY A 118 -18.86 -2.09 -0.47
CA GLY A 118 -19.34 -3.24 -1.25
C GLY A 118 -18.88 -3.23 -2.71
N TYR A 119 -17.88 -2.41 -3.03
CA TYR A 119 -17.36 -2.25 -4.39
C TYR A 119 -16.85 -3.56 -4.99
N TYR A 120 -16.31 -4.44 -4.16
CA TYR A 120 -15.81 -5.74 -4.57
C TYR A 120 -16.88 -6.86 -4.60
N ASN A 121 -18.11 -6.58 -4.17
CA ASN A 121 -19.16 -7.61 -4.15
C ASN A 121 -19.52 -8.04 -5.58
N GLY A 122 -19.53 -9.35 -5.80
CA GLY A 122 -19.79 -9.93 -7.12
C GLY A 122 -18.64 -9.84 -8.12
N VAL A 123 -17.53 -9.22 -7.76
CA VAL A 123 -16.33 -9.10 -8.61
C VAL A 123 -15.62 -10.45 -8.72
N THR A 124 -15.07 -10.75 -9.89
CA THR A 124 -14.39 -12.01 -10.18
C THR A 124 -12.87 -11.86 -10.17
N PHE A 125 -12.16 -12.96 -9.97
CA PHE A 125 -10.77 -13.06 -10.38
C PHE A 125 -10.72 -13.26 -11.89
N HIS A 126 -10.60 -12.16 -12.62
CA HIS A 126 -10.67 -12.14 -14.09
C HIS A 126 -9.38 -12.63 -14.79
N ARG A 127 -8.28 -12.72 -14.06
CA ARG A 127 -7.01 -13.23 -14.57
C ARG A 127 -6.41 -14.19 -13.56
N VAL A 128 -6.22 -15.43 -14.00
CA VAL A 128 -5.65 -16.52 -13.20
C VAL A 128 -4.51 -17.14 -14.00
N ILE A 129 -3.30 -17.11 -13.44
CA ILE A 129 -2.12 -17.73 -14.06
C ILE A 129 -1.54 -18.70 -13.05
N ASP A 130 -1.54 -19.97 -13.41
CA ASP A 130 -0.96 -21.03 -12.58
C ASP A 130 0.53 -20.79 -12.31
N GLY A 131 0.96 -21.04 -11.08
CA GLY A 131 2.33 -20.81 -10.64
C GLY A 131 2.76 -19.35 -10.59
N PHE A 132 1.81 -18.39 -10.75
CA PHE A 132 2.13 -16.97 -10.68
C PHE A 132 1.16 -16.20 -9.77
N MET A 133 -0.07 -15.90 -10.21
CA MET A 133 -1.00 -15.08 -9.41
C MET A 133 -2.46 -15.25 -9.83
N ILE A 134 -3.37 -14.79 -8.96
CA ILE A 134 -4.76 -14.53 -9.28
C ILE A 134 -5.03 -13.02 -9.12
N GLN A 135 -5.67 -12.39 -10.09
CA GLN A 135 -5.95 -10.95 -10.12
C GLN A 135 -7.45 -10.69 -10.18
N GLY A 136 -7.90 -9.79 -9.33
CA GLY A 136 -9.29 -9.37 -9.21
C GLY A 136 -9.41 -7.88 -8.93
N GLY A 137 -10.56 -7.46 -8.39
CA GLY A 137 -10.80 -6.06 -8.00
C GLY A 137 -11.23 -5.16 -9.15
N ASP A 138 -11.52 -5.72 -10.33
CA ASP A 138 -12.11 -4.99 -11.46
C ASP A 138 -13.62 -5.21 -11.53
N PRO A 139 -14.47 -4.18 -11.33
CA PRO A 139 -15.92 -4.32 -11.45
C PRO A 139 -16.39 -4.75 -12.83
N LYS A 140 -15.61 -4.49 -13.88
CA LYS A 140 -15.91 -4.93 -15.25
C LYS A 140 -15.53 -6.39 -15.50
N GLY A 141 -14.68 -6.97 -14.67
CA GLY A 141 -14.23 -8.35 -14.79
C GLY A 141 -13.41 -8.67 -16.03
N ASN A 142 -12.79 -7.68 -16.67
CA ASN A 142 -12.03 -7.85 -17.92
C ASN A 142 -10.63 -7.21 -17.89
N GLY A 143 -10.22 -6.67 -16.75
CA GLY A 143 -8.91 -6.05 -16.54
C GLY A 143 -8.81 -4.58 -16.95
N THR A 144 -9.89 -3.97 -17.48
CA THR A 144 -9.86 -2.58 -17.96
C THR A 144 -10.54 -1.58 -17.03
N GLY A 145 -11.17 -2.06 -15.96
CA GLY A 145 -11.91 -1.24 -15.01
C GLY A 145 -11.16 -1.06 -13.69
N GLY A 146 -11.84 -0.35 -12.81
CA GLY A 146 -11.36 -0.12 -11.45
C GLY A 146 -10.58 1.17 -11.29
N GLN A 147 -11.08 2.01 -10.40
CA GLN A 147 -10.49 3.31 -10.07
C GLN A 147 -10.28 3.39 -8.56
N SER A 148 -9.47 4.33 -8.12
CA SER A 148 -9.25 4.56 -6.70
C SER A 148 -10.47 5.24 -6.06
N ILE A 149 -10.56 5.19 -4.73
CA ILE A 149 -11.58 5.92 -3.96
C ILE A 149 -11.48 7.44 -4.13
N TRP A 150 -10.31 7.95 -4.55
CA TRP A 150 -10.03 9.37 -4.76
C TRP A 150 -10.28 9.86 -6.18
N HIS A 151 -10.49 8.95 -7.12
CA HIS A 151 -10.69 9.31 -8.52
C HIS A 151 -11.83 10.33 -8.71
N GLY A 152 -11.51 11.49 -9.27
CA GLY A 152 -12.45 12.61 -9.43
C GLY A 152 -12.90 13.30 -8.13
N LYS A 153 -12.33 12.94 -6.97
CA LYS A 153 -12.68 13.51 -5.66
C LYS A 153 -11.50 14.23 -4.99
N ASP A 154 -10.30 13.68 -5.12
CA ASP A 154 -9.07 14.21 -4.49
C ASP A 154 -7.90 14.13 -5.47
N ASN A 155 -7.68 15.21 -6.21
CA ASN A 155 -6.61 15.30 -7.20
C ASN A 155 -5.20 15.33 -6.58
N THR A 156 -5.06 15.47 -5.27
CA THR A 156 -3.74 15.37 -4.60
C THR A 156 -3.28 13.92 -4.45
N LYS A 157 -4.21 12.98 -4.42
CA LYS A 157 -3.95 11.55 -4.32
C LYS A 157 -4.08 10.81 -5.65
N ASP A 158 -5.07 11.18 -6.46
CA ASP A 158 -5.33 10.59 -7.79
C ASP A 158 -5.65 11.67 -8.81
N THR A 159 -4.71 11.93 -9.70
CA THR A 159 -4.84 12.94 -10.77
C THR A 159 -5.67 12.47 -11.97
N GLY A 160 -6.32 11.32 -11.88
CA GLY A 160 -7.15 10.71 -12.92
C GLY A 160 -6.56 9.44 -13.54
N THR A 161 -5.33 9.07 -13.17
CA THR A 161 -4.65 7.86 -13.65
C THR A 161 -4.49 6.80 -12.56
N GLY A 162 -4.75 7.15 -11.31
CA GLY A 162 -4.60 6.33 -10.13
C GLY A 162 -3.69 6.97 -9.08
N PHE A 163 -3.57 6.32 -7.93
CA PHE A 163 -2.71 6.78 -6.85
C PHE A 163 -1.29 6.19 -6.95
N LYS A 164 -0.35 6.82 -6.24
CA LYS A 164 1.08 6.48 -6.28
C LYS A 164 1.37 5.07 -5.75
N ASN A 165 2.47 4.49 -6.21
CA ASN A 165 3.02 3.27 -5.63
C ASN A 165 3.54 3.53 -4.21
N GLU A 166 3.30 2.57 -3.31
CA GLU A 166 3.86 2.53 -1.97
C GLU A 166 4.77 1.30 -1.84
N ILE A 167 6.07 1.53 -2.07
CA ILE A 167 7.08 0.47 -2.02
C ILE A 167 7.78 0.54 -0.68
N SER A 168 7.75 -0.56 0.06
CA SER A 168 8.41 -0.68 1.36
C SER A 168 9.49 -1.76 1.32
N PRO A 169 10.68 -1.52 1.90
CA PRO A 169 11.73 -2.52 2.01
C PRO A 169 11.41 -3.64 3.01
N TYR A 170 10.27 -3.58 3.68
CA TYR A 170 9.80 -4.59 4.62
C TYR A 170 8.64 -5.45 4.05
N LEU A 171 8.19 -5.17 2.80
CA LEU A 171 7.12 -5.92 2.13
C LEU A 171 7.59 -6.42 0.76
N TYR A 172 7.37 -7.69 0.50
CA TYR A 172 7.81 -8.36 -0.73
C TYR A 172 6.68 -9.20 -1.33
N ASN A 173 6.72 -9.40 -2.64
CA ASN A 173 5.79 -10.26 -3.36
C ASN A 173 6.12 -11.75 -3.18
N ILE A 174 6.17 -12.21 -1.92
CA ILE A 174 6.30 -13.62 -1.59
C ILE A 174 4.97 -14.35 -1.84
N ARG A 175 4.97 -15.68 -1.79
CA ARG A 175 3.75 -16.47 -1.90
C ARG A 175 2.72 -16.07 -0.84
N GLY A 176 1.48 -15.81 -1.28
CA GLY A 176 0.39 -15.36 -0.43
C GLY A 176 0.30 -13.84 -0.25
N SER A 177 1.26 -13.05 -0.74
CA SER A 177 1.14 -11.58 -0.69
C SER A 177 0.00 -11.07 -1.56
N LEU A 178 -0.72 -10.07 -1.05
CA LEU A 178 -1.67 -9.27 -1.81
C LEU A 178 -1.04 -7.93 -2.13
N SER A 179 -1.05 -7.54 -3.41
CA SER A 179 -0.49 -6.27 -3.88
C SER A 179 -1.42 -5.60 -4.88
N MET A 180 -1.34 -4.26 -4.96
CA MET A 180 -2.09 -3.51 -5.97
C MET A 180 -1.59 -3.87 -7.37
N ALA A 181 -2.53 -4.12 -8.28
CA ALA A 181 -2.23 -4.28 -9.70
C ALA A 181 -2.24 -2.90 -10.38
N ASN A 182 -1.19 -2.62 -11.14
CA ASN A 182 -1.03 -1.35 -11.84
C ASN A 182 -0.43 -1.56 -13.24
N THR A 183 -0.35 -0.49 -14.02
CA THR A 183 0.15 -0.52 -15.41
C THR A 183 1.68 -0.46 -15.50
N GLY A 184 2.40 -0.46 -14.38
CA GLY A 184 3.83 -0.22 -14.31
C GLY A 184 4.19 1.28 -14.28
N GLN A 185 3.22 2.17 -14.41
CA GLN A 185 3.44 3.61 -14.23
C GLN A 185 3.38 3.99 -12.75
N PRO A 186 4.11 5.02 -12.30
CA PRO A 186 4.24 5.38 -10.88
C PRO A 186 2.92 5.68 -10.16
N ASN A 187 1.93 6.24 -10.86
CA ASN A 187 0.63 6.68 -10.33
C ASN A 187 -0.50 6.01 -11.12
N SER A 188 -0.60 4.69 -11.04
CA SER A 188 -1.61 3.93 -11.81
C SER A 188 -2.33 2.86 -10.98
N ASN A 189 -2.27 2.94 -9.64
CA ASN A 189 -3.02 2.06 -8.78
C ASN A 189 -4.50 2.48 -8.75
N GLY A 190 -5.40 1.55 -9.03
CA GLY A 190 -6.84 1.73 -8.95
C GLY A 190 -7.46 0.88 -7.86
N SER A 191 -8.45 0.04 -8.22
CA SER A 191 -9.05 -0.92 -7.31
C SER A 191 -8.53 -2.35 -7.50
N GLN A 192 -7.84 -2.64 -8.61
CA GLN A 192 -7.38 -3.98 -8.90
C GLN A 192 -6.23 -4.41 -8.01
N PHE A 193 -6.24 -5.66 -7.61
CA PHE A 193 -5.20 -6.31 -6.80
C PHE A 193 -4.90 -7.71 -7.32
N PHE A 194 -3.77 -8.25 -6.94
CA PHE A 194 -3.43 -9.65 -7.21
C PHE A 194 -2.93 -10.34 -5.93
N ILE A 195 -3.12 -11.65 -5.88
CA ILE A 195 -2.57 -12.52 -4.85
C ILE A 195 -1.52 -13.40 -5.51
N ASN A 196 -0.29 -13.32 -5.02
CA ASN A 196 0.82 -14.11 -5.52
C ASN A 196 0.66 -15.57 -5.06
N GLN A 197 0.68 -16.51 -6.01
CA GLN A 197 0.64 -17.94 -5.72
C GLN A 197 1.87 -18.70 -6.26
N SER A 198 2.91 -17.99 -6.67
CA SER A 198 4.13 -18.61 -7.19
C SER A 198 4.75 -19.56 -6.16
N THR A 199 5.13 -20.73 -6.62
CA THR A 199 5.91 -21.71 -5.86
C THR A 199 7.36 -21.78 -6.33
N THR A 200 7.74 -20.91 -7.27
CA THR A 200 9.11 -20.87 -7.80
C THR A 200 10.05 -20.36 -6.71
N ASP A 201 11.06 -21.16 -6.43
CA ASP A 201 12.17 -20.76 -5.57
C ASP A 201 13.12 -19.83 -6.34
N TYR A 202 13.21 -18.59 -5.87
CA TYR A 202 14.11 -17.58 -6.42
C TYR A 202 15.33 -17.34 -5.52
N SER A 203 15.51 -18.08 -4.43
CA SER A 203 16.58 -17.85 -3.43
C SER A 203 17.97 -17.77 -4.08
N SER A 204 18.27 -18.68 -5.01
CA SER A 204 19.55 -18.71 -5.74
C SER A 204 19.75 -17.55 -6.75
N LYS A 205 18.69 -16.79 -7.06
CA LYS A 205 18.71 -15.70 -8.05
C LYS A 205 18.67 -14.32 -7.41
N LEU A 206 18.32 -14.23 -6.12
CA LEU A 206 18.18 -12.96 -5.40
C LEU A 206 19.49 -12.64 -4.66
N PRO A 207 20.19 -11.54 -5.03
CA PRO A 207 21.43 -11.18 -4.36
C PRO A 207 21.14 -10.60 -2.96
N THR A 208 21.90 -11.03 -1.96
CA THR A 208 21.81 -10.54 -0.57
C THR A 208 22.17 -9.06 -0.44
N SER A 209 22.80 -8.46 -1.44
CA SER A 209 23.05 -7.02 -1.51
C SER A 209 21.78 -6.19 -1.80
N SER A 210 20.72 -6.81 -2.28
CA SER A 210 19.48 -6.15 -2.71
C SER A 210 18.23 -6.69 -2.03
N TYR A 211 18.34 -7.86 -1.41
CA TYR A 211 17.22 -8.52 -0.72
C TYR A 211 17.63 -8.99 0.67
N PRO A 212 16.79 -8.78 1.68
CA PRO A 212 17.05 -9.26 3.03
C PRO A 212 17.16 -10.79 3.09
N LYS A 213 18.11 -11.27 3.89
CA LYS A 213 18.34 -12.70 4.04
C LYS A 213 17.09 -13.48 4.46
N LYS A 214 16.31 -12.95 5.41
CA LYS A 214 15.03 -13.53 5.86
C LYS A 214 13.95 -13.65 4.78
N ILE A 215 14.08 -12.93 3.69
CA ILE A 215 13.14 -12.99 2.55
C ILE A 215 13.62 -13.97 1.51
N ILE A 216 14.94 -14.23 1.45
CA ILE A 216 15.54 -15.19 0.52
C ILE A 216 15.39 -16.62 1.05
N GLU A 217 15.50 -16.84 2.36
CA GLU A 217 15.34 -18.12 3.07
C GLU A 217 13.88 -18.56 3.15
#